data_67057af529dd2b884dca02f9ed98208f
#
_entry.id   67057af529dd2b884dca02f9ed98208f
#
_cell.length_a   1.000
_cell.length_b   1.000
_cell.length_c   1.000
_cell.angle_alpha   90.00
_cell.angle_beta   90.00
_cell.angle_gamma   90.00
#
_symmetry.space_group_name_H-M   'P 1'
#
loop_
_entity.id
_entity.type
_entity.pdbx_description
1 polymer ?
#
loop_
_entity_poly.entity_id
_entity_poly.type
_entity_poly.pdbx_seq_one_letter_code
_entity_poly.pdbx_strand_id
1 'polypeptide(L)'
;PEGRAKVLDFGLAARMSKEELNDATTFTADSLELPGVIAGTLPYMAPEQLRGEPADAGSDIWALGVVLYELASGERPFKGKTGFELSSAILSSPPPPLALDQDDSSSAGLQSVVERCLEKEPGARYPSAGEVCAALAMAGIAVPEANAPLLKPASVRRRWLLPVAGLAGALAILAILDVGGVRRFLGGGRVGNVKPVRMAVLPFVNLSGDPEQEYLSDGFTQEMITQLGKLHPEGLSVIARTSIMRYKNGDTPIDQIGRELDVDYVLEGSTQREAGRVRIAADLIHVGDQTQLWAESFDRDPSAMLTVQSEVAQQVANALALELLPEEQQRLASADTVNSAAYEAYLKGTMHWMMLWPHELDQAERYFEQAIEEDPSYAPAHAGLAWVWGARQQIGAAPPSEAGPKAKAAAERAIALDESSDVAHEALAVFSTWADWDWDAAELEWRRTLELNPNNANAHAYYAHFLAIVGR
;
A
#
# COMPACT_ATOMS: atom_id res chain seq x y z
N PRO A 1 6.11 23.32 2.64
CA PRO A 1 6.16 24.73 3.01
C PRO A 1 7.31 25.49 2.38
N GLU A 2 8.27 24.85 1.68
CA GLU A 2 9.41 25.52 1.02
C GLU A 2 9.13 25.90 -0.44
N GLY A 3 7.90 25.86 -0.93
CA GLY A 3 7.54 26.18 -2.32
C GLY A 3 8.09 25.19 -3.36
N ARG A 4 8.44 23.98 -2.95
CA ARG A 4 8.91 22.92 -3.86
C ARG A 4 7.77 21.99 -4.21
N ALA A 5 7.49 21.84 -5.51
CA ALA A 5 6.65 20.77 -6.01
C ALA A 5 7.44 19.46 -6.07
N LYS A 6 6.80 18.35 -5.71
CA LYS A 6 7.36 17.00 -5.85
C LYS A 6 6.41 16.16 -6.70
N VAL A 7 6.98 15.36 -7.60
CA VAL A 7 6.22 14.35 -8.36
C VAL A 7 6.16 13.10 -7.49
N LEU A 8 4.95 12.61 -7.26
CA LEU A 8 4.66 11.41 -6.48
C LEU A 8 3.97 10.40 -7.39
N ASP A 9 3.92 9.15 -6.94
CA ASP A 9 3.25 8.05 -7.62
C ASP A 9 3.96 7.57 -8.90
N PHE A 10 4.95 6.71 -8.71
CA PHE A 10 5.63 5.96 -9.77
C PHE A 10 5.02 4.57 -9.99
N GLY A 11 3.77 4.31 -9.52
CA GLY A 11 3.14 2.99 -9.51
C GLY A 11 3.02 2.34 -10.90
N LEU A 12 3.04 3.14 -11.97
CA LEU A 12 3.05 2.67 -13.36
C LEU A 12 4.41 2.85 -14.04
N ALA A 13 5.45 3.31 -13.33
CA ALA A 13 6.78 3.46 -13.88
C ALA A 13 7.41 2.08 -14.08
N ALA A 14 7.60 1.65 -15.33
CA ALA A 14 8.29 0.43 -15.70
C ALA A 14 9.68 0.76 -16.25
N ARG A 15 10.71 0.08 -15.72
CA ARG A 15 12.04 0.10 -16.34
C ARG A 15 12.10 -1.07 -17.30
N MET A 16 11.75 -0.84 -18.56
CA MET A 16 11.76 -1.87 -19.58
C MET A 16 13.13 -1.94 -20.25
N SER A 17 13.67 -3.14 -20.44
CA SER A 17 14.80 -3.38 -21.32
C SER A 17 14.35 -3.29 -22.78
N LYS A 18 15.30 -3.01 -23.71
CA LYS A 18 14.99 -2.91 -25.15
C LYS A 18 14.37 -4.20 -25.75
N GLU A 19 14.54 -5.34 -25.08
CA GLU A 19 14.04 -6.66 -25.51
C GLU A 19 12.60 -6.89 -25.04
N GLU A 20 12.23 -6.36 -23.88
CA GLU A 20 10.85 -6.43 -23.32
C GLU A 20 9.88 -5.46 -24.01
N LEU A 21 10.39 -4.43 -24.70
CA LEU A 21 9.57 -3.50 -25.49
C LEU A 21 8.88 -4.17 -26.69
N ASN A 22 9.42 -5.29 -27.19
CA ASN A 22 8.88 -5.99 -28.36
C ASN A 22 7.77 -7.00 -28.01
N ASP A 23 7.63 -7.38 -26.72
CA ASP A 23 6.65 -8.38 -26.26
C ASP A 23 5.50 -7.78 -25.41
N ALA A 24 5.50 -6.46 -25.18
CA ALA A 24 4.44 -5.78 -24.44
C ALA A 24 3.14 -5.80 -25.23
N THR A 25 2.29 -6.75 -24.93
CA THR A 25 0.94 -6.87 -25.46
C THR A 25 0.12 -5.64 -25.08
N THR A 26 -0.34 -4.96 -26.07
CA THR A 26 -1.25 -3.84 -26.18
C THR A 26 -2.39 -3.91 -25.16
N PHE A 27 -2.58 -2.85 -24.36
CA PHE A 27 -3.88 -2.58 -23.73
C PHE A 27 -4.89 -2.37 -24.87
N THR A 28 -5.78 -3.33 -25.07
CA THR A 28 -6.81 -3.26 -26.13
C THR A 28 -7.87 -2.22 -25.79
N ALA A 29 -8.47 -1.63 -26.82
CA ALA A 29 -9.57 -0.65 -26.73
C ALA A 29 -10.74 -1.10 -25.83
N ASP A 30 -10.93 -2.41 -25.64
CA ASP A 30 -11.95 -3.00 -24.77
C ASP A 30 -11.72 -2.70 -23.26
N SER A 31 -10.50 -2.30 -22.87
CA SER A 31 -10.23 -1.85 -21.49
C SER A 31 -10.75 -0.44 -21.19
N LEU A 32 -11.18 0.30 -22.21
CA LEU A 32 -11.68 1.68 -22.11
C LEU A 32 -13.22 1.75 -21.89
N GLU A 33 -13.93 0.62 -22.03
CA GLU A 33 -15.39 0.57 -21.89
C GLU A 33 -15.91 0.17 -20.50
N LEU A 34 -15.03 -0.03 -19.50
CA LEU A 34 -15.48 -0.28 -18.14
C LEU A 34 -15.97 1.04 -17.50
N PRO A 35 -17.28 1.16 -17.22
CA PRO A 35 -17.85 2.37 -16.63
C PRO A 35 -17.25 2.56 -15.23
N GLY A 36 -16.46 3.62 -15.04
CA GLY A 36 -15.99 4.07 -13.74
C GLY A 36 -14.48 3.98 -13.45
N VAL A 37 -13.65 3.30 -14.26
CA VAL A 37 -12.21 3.14 -14.00
C VAL A 37 -11.35 4.31 -14.51
N ILE A 38 -11.88 5.19 -15.35
CA ILE A 38 -11.07 6.14 -16.15
C ILE A 38 -11.20 7.61 -15.72
N ALA A 39 -11.96 7.94 -14.69
CA ALA A 39 -12.28 9.34 -14.38
C ALA A 39 -11.07 10.20 -13.91
N GLY A 40 -10.04 9.61 -13.31
CA GLY A 40 -8.88 10.35 -12.76
C GLY A 40 -7.73 10.57 -13.75
N THR A 41 -7.35 9.58 -14.54
CA THR A 41 -6.11 9.58 -15.34
C THR A 41 -6.32 10.00 -16.80
N LEU A 42 -7.49 9.76 -17.38
CA LEU A 42 -7.78 10.07 -18.78
C LEU A 42 -7.45 11.51 -19.22
N PRO A 43 -7.73 12.55 -18.44
CA PRO A 43 -7.43 13.93 -18.84
C PRO A 43 -5.94 14.25 -19.04
N TYR A 44 -5.05 13.43 -18.48
CA TYR A 44 -3.59 13.61 -18.55
C TYR A 44 -2.93 12.61 -19.49
N MET A 45 -3.68 11.65 -20.07
CA MET A 45 -3.16 10.68 -21.03
C MET A 45 -2.71 11.35 -22.32
N ALA A 46 -1.56 10.91 -22.82
CA ALA A 46 -1.03 11.38 -24.08
C ALA A 46 -1.75 10.72 -25.28
N PRO A 47 -1.75 11.37 -26.46
CA PRO A 47 -2.37 10.83 -27.68
C PRO A 47 -1.94 9.41 -28.04
N GLU A 48 -0.64 9.10 -27.92
CA GLU A 48 -0.08 7.78 -28.17
C GLU A 48 -0.64 6.71 -27.22
N GLN A 49 -0.82 7.06 -25.94
CA GLN A 49 -1.41 6.15 -24.95
C GLN A 49 -2.88 5.83 -25.30
N LEU A 50 -3.64 6.84 -25.76
CA LEU A 50 -5.02 6.64 -26.22
C LEU A 50 -5.12 5.83 -27.51
N ARG A 51 -4.05 5.78 -28.33
CA ARG A 51 -3.95 4.93 -29.51
C ARG A 51 -3.50 3.50 -29.18
N GLY A 52 -3.16 3.22 -27.90
CA GLY A 52 -2.58 1.94 -27.48
C GLY A 52 -1.12 1.78 -27.84
N GLU A 53 -0.42 2.86 -28.15
CA GLU A 53 1.01 2.87 -28.39
C GLU A 53 1.78 2.89 -27.04
N PRO A 54 3.02 2.35 -26.97
CA PRO A 54 3.80 2.37 -25.72
C PRO A 54 4.07 3.80 -25.25
N ALA A 55 3.89 4.02 -23.93
CA ALA A 55 4.26 5.28 -23.30
C ALA A 55 5.80 5.43 -23.25
N ASP A 56 6.28 6.63 -23.48
CA ASP A 56 7.69 6.99 -23.40
C ASP A 56 7.90 8.30 -22.60
N ALA A 57 9.11 8.81 -22.54
CA ALA A 57 9.41 10.08 -21.89
C ALA A 57 8.61 11.26 -22.49
N GLY A 58 8.20 11.19 -23.75
CA GLY A 58 7.32 12.18 -24.39
C GLY A 58 5.91 12.18 -23.79
N SER A 59 5.42 11.02 -23.35
CA SER A 59 4.12 10.92 -22.65
C SER A 59 4.14 11.65 -21.31
N ASP A 60 5.26 11.60 -20.56
CA ASP A 60 5.44 12.35 -19.33
C ASP A 60 5.52 13.86 -19.58
N ILE A 61 6.18 14.28 -20.69
CA ILE A 61 6.21 15.68 -21.11
C ILE A 61 4.82 16.19 -21.48
N TRP A 62 3.98 15.35 -22.10
CA TRP A 62 2.58 15.70 -22.36
C TRP A 62 1.83 15.92 -21.06
N ALA A 63 1.90 14.97 -20.10
CA ALA A 63 1.22 15.09 -18.80
C ALA A 63 1.68 16.34 -18.05
N LEU A 64 2.99 16.66 -18.08
CA LEU A 64 3.54 17.90 -17.53
C LEU A 64 2.93 19.13 -18.22
N GLY A 65 2.77 19.10 -19.54
CA GLY A 65 2.12 20.17 -20.31
C GLY A 65 0.68 20.41 -19.90
N VAL A 66 -0.10 19.35 -19.64
CA VAL A 66 -1.47 19.45 -19.11
C VAL A 66 -1.48 20.10 -17.72
N VAL A 67 -0.58 19.69 -16.84
CA VAL A 67 -0.45 20.26 -15.49
C VAL A 67 -0.07 21.75 -15.55
N LEU A 68 0.90 22.13 -16.38
CA LEU A 68 1.30 23.53 -16.56
C LEU A 68 0.15 24.39 -17.08
N TYR A 69 -0.63 23.85 -18.03
CA TYR A 69 -1.81 24.54 -18.55
C TYR A 69 -2.85 24.75 -17.44
N GLU A 70 -3.16 23.69 -16.67
CA GLU A 70 -4.15 23.75 -15.58
C GLU A 70 -3.71 24.72 -14.46
N LEU A 71 -2.44 24.72 -14.08
CA LEU A 71 -1.89 25.67 -13.11
C LEU A 71 -1.97 27.12 -13.58
N ALA A 72 -1.79 27.37 -14.88
CA ALA A 72 -1.80 28.72 -15.45
C ALA A 72 -3.21 29.27 -15.69
N SER A 73 -4.17 28.41 -16.08
CA SER A 73 -5.52 28.81 -16.48
C SER A 73 -6.60 28.50 -15.45
N GLY A 74 -6.32 27.63 -14.47
CA GLY A 74 -7.32 27.09 -13.53
C GLY A 74 -8.24 26.03 -14.17
N GLU A 75 -8.04 25.67 -15.44
CA GLU A 75 -8.87 24.75 -16.20
C GLU A 75 -8.02 23.78 -17.03
N ARG A 76 -8.55 22.58 -17.36
CA ARG A 76 -7.87 21.63 -18.22
C ARG A 76 -7.91 22.03 -19.69
N PRO A 77 -6.84 21.76 -20.48
CA PRO A 77 -6.77 22.15 -21.89
C PRO A 77 -7.78 21.38 -22.77
N PHE A 78 -8.15 20.15 -22.39
CA PHE A 78 -9.11 19.35 -23.13
C PHE A 78 -10.30 19.00 -22.23
N LYS A 79 -11.49 19.16 -22.77
CA LYS A 79 -12.76 18.96 -22.06
C LYS A 79 -13.67 18.05 -22.88
N GLY A 80 -14.48 17.23 -22.20
CA GLY A 80 -15.51 16.38 -22.79
C GLY A 80 -16.51 15.98 -21.71
N LYS A 81 -17.77 15.81 -22.09
CA LYS A 81 -18.83 15.35 -21.19
C LYS A 81 -18.78 13.84 -20.98
N THR A 82 -18.15 13.13 -21.91
CA THR A 82 -17.94 11.68 -21.89
C THR A 82 -16.46 11.36 -22.09
N GLY A 83 -16.01 10.16 -21.70
CA GLY A 83 -14.65 9.70 -21.97
C GLY A 83 -14.31 9.71 -23.47
N PHE A 84 -15.29 9.39 -24.33
CA PHE A 84 -15.12 9.42 -25.78
C PHE A 84 -14.90 10.86 -26.31
N GLU A 85 -15.71 11.83 -25.87
CA GLU A 85 -15.53 13.24 -26.26
C GLU A 85 -14.17 13.79 -25.82
N LEU A 86 -13.75 13.46 -24.58
CA LEU A 86 -12.45 13.87 -24.05
C LEU A 86 -11.30 13.22 -24.84
N SER A 87 -11.36 11.92 -25.09
CA SER A 87 -10.35 11.22 -25.92
C SER A 87 -10.26 11.80 -27.32
N SER A 88 -11.39 12.09 -27.94
CA SER A 88 -11.44 12.75 -29.26
C SER A 88 -10.79 14.14 -29.22
N ALA A 89 -11.04 14.93 -28.17
CA ALA A 89 -10.42 16.24 -28.00
C ALA A 89 -8.89 16.11 -27.82
N ILE A 90 -8.42 15.17 -27.01
CA ILE A 90 -6.99 14.91 -26.80
C ILE A 90 -6.32 14.49 -28.12
N LEU A 91 -6.96 13.65 -28.91
CA LEU A 91 -6.39 13.12 -30.14
C LEU A 91 -6.34 14.15 -31.28
N SER A 92 -7.31 15.07 -31.38
CA SER A 92 -7.53 15.87 -32.59
C SER A 92 -7.57 17.39 -32.39
N SER A 93 -7.90 17.88 -31.17
CA SER A 93 -8.04 19.31 -30.96
C SER A 93 -6.72 19.97 -30.51
N PRO A 94 -6.34 21.16 -30.99
CA PRO A 94 -5.23 21.90 -30.42
C PRO A 94 -5.60 22.37 -29.00
N PRO A 95 -4.61 22.58 -28.08
CA PRO A 95 -4.89 23.19 -26.81
C PRO A 95 -5.40 24.63 -27.00
N PRO A 96 -6.41 25.07 -26.22
CA PRO A 96 -6.84 26.46 -26.26
C PRO A 96 -5.69 27.40 -25.81
N PRO A 97 -5.63 28.64 -26.29
CA PRO A 97 -4.67 29.62 -25.79
C PRO A 97 -4.88 29.87 -24.29
N LEU A 98 -3.79 30.03 -23.53
CA LEU A 98 -3.85 30.43 -22.14
C LEU A 98 -4.41 31.87 -22.05
N ALA A 99 -5.43 32.07 -21.20
CA ALA A 99 -6.00 33.42 -20.94
C ALA A 99 -5.11 34.17 -19.97
N LEU A 100 -3.87 34.48 -20.39
CA LEU A 100 -2.89 35.23 -19.63
C LEU A 100 -2.83 36.68 -20.13
N ASP A 101 -2.29 37.57 -19.29
CA ASP A 101 -2.11 38.97 -19.65
C ASP A 101 -1.13 39.08 -20.81
N GLN A 102 -1.60 39.59 -21.96
CA GLN A 102 -0.84 39.60 -23.23
C GLN A 102 0.31 40.62 -23.23
N ASP A 103 0.35 41.53 -22.27
CA ASP A 103 1.40 42.55 -22.16
C ASP A 103 2.65 42.06 -21.40
N ASP A 104 2.61 40.85 -20.83
CA ASP A 104 3.73 40.25 -20.11
C ASP A 104 4.48 39.22 -21.00
N SER A 105 5.77 39.51 -21.26
CA SER A 105 6.65 38.62 -22.04
C SER A 105 6.76 37.22 -21.46
N SER A 106 6.62 37.05 -20.13
CA SER A 106 6.63 35.78 -19.44
C SER A 106 5.41 34.92 -19.79
N SER A 107 4.26 35.57 -20.01
CA SER A 107 3.00 34.93 -20.42
C SER A 107 3.10 34.31 -21.82
N ALA A 108 3.67 35.03 -22.76
CA ALA A 108 3.90 34.54 -24.12
C ALA A 108 4.93 33.36 -24.13
N GLY A 109 5.95 33.46 -23.28
CA GLY A 109 6.93 32.39 -23.09
C GLY A 109 6.31 31.11 -22.52
N LEU A 110 5.47 31.24 -21.49
CA LEU A 110 4.76 30.09 -20.90
C LEU A 110 3.81 29.41 -21.90
N GLN A 111 3.04 30.22 -22.67
CA GLN A 111 2.16 29.72 -23.72
C GLN A 111 2.96 28.85 -24.72
N SER A 112 4.10 29.34 -25.21
CA SER A 112 4.93 28.60 -26.15
C SER A 112 5.48 27.29 -25.58
N VAL A 113 5.88 27.28 -24.30
CA VAL A 113 6.34 26.06 -23.62
C VAL A 113 5.22 25.02 -23.50
N VAL A 114 4.05 25.46 -23.06
CA VAL A 114 2.88 24.57 -22.88
C VAL A 114 2.42 24.01 -24.23
N GLU A 115 2.30 24.85 -25.26
CA GLU A 115 1.92 24.40 -26.60
C GLU A 115 2.86 23.31 -27.11
N ARG A 116 4.19 23.49 -26.95
CA ARG A 116 5.15 22.50 -27.38
C ARG A 116 5.09 21.21 -26.53
N CYS A 117 4.81 21.28 -25.25
CA CYS A 117 4.58 20.06 -24.45
C CYS A 117 3.32 19.30 -24.93
N LEU A 118 2.30 20.01 -25.41
CA LEU A 118 1.02 19.47 -25.87
C LEU A 118 0.94 19.20 -27.37
N GLU A 119 2.10 19.09 -28.05
CA GLU A 119 2.16 18.62 -29.44
C GLU A 119 1.68 17.17 -29.54
N LYS A 120 0.88 16.87 -30.58
CA LYS A 120 0.26 15.55 -30.75
C LYS A 120 1.30 14.46 -31.06
N GLU A 121 2.31 14.81 -31.81
CA GLU A 121 3.41 13.91 -32.14
C GLU A 121 4.50 13.96 -31.06
N PRO A 122 4.85 12.83 -30.40
CA PRO A 122 5.84 12.81 -29.32
C PRO A 122 7.19 13.44 -29.70
N GLY A 123 7.65 13.22 -30.92
CA GLY A 123 8.91 13.76 -31.44
C GLY A 123 8.95 15.28 -31.63
N ALA A 124 7.79 15.97 -31.62
CA ALA A 124 7.71 17.42 -31.69
C ALA A 124 7.79 18.10 -30.30
N ARG A 125 7.58 17.33 -29.23
CA ARG A 125 7.68 17.78 -27.84
C ARG A 125 9.12 18.07 -27.42
N TYR A 126 9.30 18.46 -26.17
CA TYR A 126 10.65 18.53 -25.59
C TYR A 126 11.18 17.11 -25.35
N PRO A 127 12.47 16.83 -25.65
CA PRO A 127 13.05 15.50 -25.46
C PRO A 127 13.31 15.14 -23.98
N SER A 128 13.25 16.12 -23.08
CA SER A 128 13.43 15.90 -21.65
C SER A 128 12.80 17.00 -20.79
N ALA A 129 12.48 16.68 -19.53
CA ALA A 129 12.02 17.66 -18.55
C ALA A 129 13.07 18.76 -18.27
N GLY A 130 14.37 18.45 -18.42
CA GLY A 130 15.45 19.43 -18.29
C GLY A 130 15.35 20.54 -19.35
N GLU A 131 14.95 20.19 -20.59
CA GLU A 131 14.74 21.17 -21.65
C GLU A 131 13.47 22.01 -21.42
N VAL A 132 12.42 21.43 -20.82
CA VAL A 132 11.25 22.19 -20.38
C VAL A 132 11.65 23.21 -19.31
N CYS A 133 12.43 22.80 -18.30
CA CYS A 133 12.95 23.70 -17.27
C CYS A 133 13.79 24.84 -17.87
N ALA A 134 14.67 24.53 -18.83
CA ALA A 134 15.48 25.56 -19.52
C ALA A 134 14.59 26.55 -20.31
N ALA A 135 13.58 26.05 -21.00
CA ALA A 135 12.63 26.89 -21.74
C ALA A 135 11.80 27.81 -20.82
N LEU A 136 11.33 27.29 -19.67
CA LEU A 136 10.64 28.07 -18.65
C LEU A 136 11.54 29.17 -18.06
N ALA A 137 12.80 28.87 -17.78
CA ALA A 137 13.78 29.85 -17.30
C ALA A 137 14.02 30.95 -18.32
N MET A 138 14.12 30.61 -19.63
CA MET A 138 14.24 31.57 -20.71
C MET A 138 12.99 32.45 -20.88
N ALA A 139 11.81 31.92 -20.54
CA ALA A 139 10.55 32.65 -20.49
C ALA A 139 10.45 33.60 -19.28
N GLY A 140 11.47 33.73 -18.44
CA GLY A 140 11.50 34.59 -17.28
C GLY A 140 10.74 34.05 -16.07
N ILE A 141 10.33 32.77 -16.13
CA ILE A 141 9.72 32.07 -15.02
C ILE A 141 10.84 31.59 -14.10
N ALA A 142 10.86 32.07 -12.86
CA ALA A 142 11.88 31.70 -11.88
C ALA A 142 11.81 30.20 -11.58
N VAL A 143 12.70 29.45 -12.18
CA VAL A 143 12.93 28.04 -11.82
C VAL A 143 13.95 28.08 -10.68
N PRO A 144 13.64 27.60 -9.46
CA PRO A 144 14.62 27.51 -8.40
C PRO A 144 15.79 26.65 -8.90
N GLU A 145 17.01 27.18 -8.86
CA GLU A 145 18.19 26.36 -9.14
C GLU A 145 18.15 25.15 -8.23
N ALA A 146 18.09 23.98 -8.82
CA ALA A 146 18.24 22.71 -8.12
C ALA A 146 19.69 22.61 -7.64
N ASN A 147 20.02 23.31 -6.55
CA ASN A 147 21.19 23.01 -5.75
C ASN A 147 20.95 21.69 -5.02
N ALA A 148 20.88 20.61 -5.78
CA ALA A 148 21.21 19.32 -5.25
C ALA A 148 22.71 19.35 -4.95
N PRO A 149 23.16 19.27 -3.69
CA PRO A 149 24.54 18.95 -3.42
C PRO A 149 24.72 17.55 -3.99
N LEU A 150 25.35 17.45 -5.15
CA LEU A 150 26.01 16.23 -5.56
C LEU A 150 26.86 15.83 -4.35
N LEU A 151 26.47 14.78 -3.66
CA LEU A 151 27.29 14.15 -2.63
C LEU A 151 28.60 13.78 -3.31
N LYS A 152 29.55 14.70 -3.27
CA LYS A 152 30.95 14.38 -3.57
C LYS A 152 31.31 13.27 -2.60
N PRO A 153 31.84 12.13 -3.06
CA PRO A 153 32.29 11.10 -2.16
C PRO A 153 33.26 11.77 -1.18
N ALA A 154 32.87 11.78 0.09
CA ALA A 154 33.70 12.34 1.15
C ALA A 154 35.04 11.62 1.07
N SER A 155 36.07 12.34 0.66
CA SER A 155 37.43 11.87 0.74
C SER A 155 37.75 11.75 2.24
N VAL A 156 37.56 10.54 2.76
CA VAL A 156 37.98 10.20 4.13
C VAL A 156 39.48 10.49 4.21
N ARG A 157 39.81 11.59 4.85
CA ARG A 157 41.20 11.96 5.08
C ARG A 157 41.86 10.81 5.88
N ARG A 158 42.76 10.12 5.24
CA ARG A 158 43.55 8.96 5.65
C ARG A 158 44.29 9.13 7.02
N ARG A 159 44.12 10.27 7.70
CA ARG A 159 44.77 10.61 8.99
C ARG A 159 44.13 9.93 10.20
N TRP A 160 42.93 9.37 10.10
CA TRP A 160 42.26 8.70 11.22
C TRP A 160 42.36 7.17 11.18
N LEU A 161 42.97 6.59 10.14
CA LEU A 161 43.11 5.14 10.01
C LEU A 161 44.13 4.52 11.01
N LEU A 162 45.15 5.27 11.42
CA LEU A 162 46.16 4.76 12.33
C LEU A 162 45.67 4.56 13.80
N PRO A 163 44.93 5.50 14.42
CA PRO A 163 44.42 5.28 15.77
C PRO A 163 43.28 4.23 15.80
N VAL A 164 42.46 4.14 14.75
CA VAL A 164 41.38 3.13 14.66
C VAL A 164 41.95 1.72 14.47
N ALA A 165 42.99 1.56 13.66
CA ALA A 165 43.68 0.27 13.50
C ALA A 165 44.38 -0.17 14.79
N GLY A 166 44.97 0.76 15.57
CA GLY A 166 45.54 0.47 16.84
C GLY A 166 44.52 0.00 17.90
N LEU A 167 43.36 0.64 17.95
CA LEU A 167 42.28 0.26 18.86
C LEU A 167 41.67 -1.10 18.48
N ALA A 168 41.47 -1.33 17.18
CA ALA A 168 40.98 -2.62 16.69
C ALA A 168 41.97 -3.77 16.95
N GLY A 169 43.28 -3.51 16.81
CA GLY A 169 44.34 -4.45 17.15
C GLY A 169 44.36 -4.80 18.62
N ALA A 170 44.25 -3.78 19.51
CA ALA A 170 44.20 -3.99 20.96
C ALA A 170 42.96 -4.78 21.40
N LEU A 171 41.77 -4.50 20.82
CA LEU A 171 40.56 -5.24 21.08
C LEU A 171 40.62 -6.70 20.56
N ALA A 172 41.27 -6.92 19.44
CA ALA A 172 41.51 -8.27 18.91
C ALA A 172 42.45 -9.09 19.82
N ILE A 173 43.52 -8.49 20.35
CA ILE A 173 44.44 -9.14 21.29
C ILE A 173 43.73 -9.47 22.61
N LEU A 174 42.94 -8.54 23.17
CA LEU A 174 42.13 -8.78 24.37
C LEU A 174 41.07 -9.88 24.17
N ALA A 175 40.49 -9.98 22.98
CA ALA A 175 39.56 -11.05 22.63
C ALA A 175 40.26 -12.41 22.47
N ILE A 176 41.51 -12.45 21.97
CA ILE A 176 42.31 -13.68 21.83
C ILE A 176 42.74 -14.18 23.19
N LEU A 177 43.12 -13.31 24.11
CA LEU A 177 43.59 -13.66 25.46
C LEU A 177 42.46 -13.87 26.47
N ASP A 178 41.22 -13.64 26.09
CA ASP A 178 39.97 -13.76 26.88
C ASP A 178 40.08 -13.07 28.29
N VAL A 179 40.83 -11.98 28.35
CA VAL A 179 41.02 -11.23 29.60
C VAL A 179 39.76 -10.43 29.89
N GLY A 180 39.08 -10.76 31.00
CA GLY A 180 37.90 -10.05 31.49
C GLY A 180 36.60 -10.39 30.78
N GLY A 181 36.51 -11.53 30.07
CA GLY A 181 35.26 -11.97 29.40
C GLY A 181 34.90 -11.16 28.15
N VAL A 182 35.85 -10.43 27.58
CA VAL A 182 35.68 -9.61 26.36
C VAL A 182 35.17 -10.43 25.20
N ARG A 183 35.51 -11.71 25.14
CA ARG A 183 35.01 -12.64 24.13
C ARG A 183 33.48 -12.87 24.25
N ARG A 184 32.93 -12.81 25.47
CA ARG A 184 31.45 -12.84 25.68
C ARG A 184 30.78 -11.53 25.32
N PHE A 185 31.49 -10.41 25.44
CA PHE A 185 30.96 -9.07 25.13
C PHE A 185 31.06 -8.74 23.64
N LEU A 186 32.15 -9.14 22.97
CA LEU A 186 32.29 -8.98 21.49
C LEU A 186 31.67 -10.13 20.70
N GLY A 187 31.53 -11.28 21.32
CA GLY A 187 30.68 -12.37 20.85
C GLY A 187 29.27 -12.21 21.41
N GLY A 188 28.75 -11.00 21.39
CA GLY A 188 27.29 -10.75 21.57
C GLY A 188 26.58 -11.82 20.80
N GLY A 189 25.81 -12.69 21.48
CA GLY A 189 25.33 -13.97 20.98
C GLY A 189 25.06 -13.86 19.49
N ARG A 190 25.70 -14.68 18.70
CA ARG A 190 25.10 -15.12 17.46
C ARG A 190 23.77 -15.73 17.91
N VAL A 191 22.74 -14.88 18.01
CA VAL A 191 21.41 -15.30 17.65
C VAL A 191 21.65 -15.91 16.27
N GLY A 192 21.65 -17.23 16.20
CA GLY A 192 21.79 -17.92 14.95
C GLY A 192 20.83 -17.18 14.02
N ASN A 193 21.29 -16.82 12.84
CA ASN A 193 20.44 -16.20 11.83
C ASN A 193 19.42 -17.27 11.46
N VAL A 194 18.44 -17.51 12.34
CA VAL A 194 17.30 -18.38 12.09
C VAL A 194 16.52 -17.61 11.06
N LYS A 195 16.60 -18.08 9.81
CA LYS A 195 15.81 -17.50 8.72
C LYS A 195 14.35 -17.53 9.21
N PRO A 196 13.64 -16.39 9.21
CA PRO A 196 12.26 -16.39 9.69
C PRO A 196 11.45 -17.40 8.87
N VAL A 197 10.59 -18.13 9.54
CA VAL A 197 9.63 -19.03 8.92
C VAL A 197 8.70 -18.20 8.04
N ARG A 198 8.60 -18.55 6.77
CA ARG A 198 7.71 -17.86 5.85
C ARG A 198 6.45 -18.68 5.61
N MET A 199 5.29 -18.05 5.78
CA MET A 199 4.01 -18.69 5.56
C MET A 199 3.04 -17.86 4.74
N ALA A 200 2.14 -18.54 4.02
CA ALA A 200 1.00 -17.98 3.36
C ALA A 200 -0.30 -18.49 3.99
N VAL A 201 -1.24 -17.58 4.24
CA VAL A 201 -2.63 -17.95 4.55
C VAL A 201 -3.38 -17.92 3.22
N LEU A 202 -3.80 -19.07 2.72
CA LEU A 202 -4.58 -19.14 1.49
C LEU A 202 -6.02 -18.67 1.73
N PRO A 203 -6.71 -18.18 0.69
CA PRO A 203 -8.12 -17.82 0.82
C PRO A 203 -8.95 -19.01 1.30
N PHE A 204 -9.65 -18.84 2.41
CA PHE A 204 -10.55 -19.85 2.95
C PHE A 204 -11.72 -20.09 1.98
N VAL A 205 -12.09 -21.34 1.78
CA VAL A 205 -13.13 -21.73 0.83
C VAL A 205 -14.49 -21.67 1.50
N ASN A 206 -15.46 -21.01 0.85
CA ASN A 206 -16.85 -21.01 1.30
C ASN A 206 -17.55 -22.32 0.91
N LEU A 207 -17.85 -23.20 1.89
CA LEU A 207 -18.55 -24.46 1.69
C LEU A 207 -20.06 -24.38 1.98
N SER A 208 -20.61 -23.21 2.29
CA SER A 208 -22.05 -23.05 2.54
C SER A 208 -22.91 -23.17 1.29
N GLY A 209 -22.32 -23.12 0.08
CA GLY A 209 -23.03 -23.13 -1.19
C GLY A 209 -23.81 -21.85 -1.50
N ASP A 210 -23.73 -20.86 -0.64
CA ASP A 210 -24.37 -19.54 -0.77
C ASP A 210 -23.29 -18.46 -1.03
N PRO A 211 -23.26 -17.83 -2.21
CA PRO A 211 -22.31 -16.77 -2.52
C PRO A 211 -22.42 -15.56 -1.57
N GLU A 212 -23.60 -15.32 -0.97
CA GLU A 212 -23.79 -14.23 -0.02
C GLU A 212 -23.01 -14.44 1.30
N GLN A 213 -22.49 -15.65 1.54
CA GLN A 213 -21.65 -15.98 2.69
C GLN A 213 -20.14 -15.82 2.41
N GLU A 214 -19.76 -15.38 1.21
CA GLU A 214 -18.35 -15.24 0.82
C GLU A 214 -17.59 -14.25 1.70
N TYR A 215 -18.27 -13.22 2.21
CA TYR A 215 -17.69 -12.26 3.14
C TYR A 215 -17.09 -12.90 4.40
N LEU A 216 -17.64 -14.04 4.84
CA LEU A 216 -17.17 -14.75 6.02
C LEU A 216 -15.81 -15.40 5.77
N SER A 217 -15.64 -16.06 4.61
CA SER A 217 -14.39 -16.70 4.20
C SER A 217 -13.30 -15.68 3.93
N ASP A 218 -13.62 -14.63 3.20
CA ASP A 218 -12.69 -13.55 2.86
C ASP A 218 -12.27 -12.75 4.09
N GLY A 219 -13.25 -12.46 4.97
CA GLY A 219 -12.99 -11.78 6.21
C GLY A 219 -12.13 -12.62 7.15
N PHE A 220 -12.45 -13.90 7.32
CA PHE A 220 -11.64 -14.81 8.15
C PHE A 220 -10.20 -14.92 7.62
N THR A 221 -10.02 -15.01 6.30
CA THR A 221 -8.69 -15.00 5.66
C THR A 221 -7.90 -13.74 6.01
N GLN A 222 -8.53 -12.57 5.88
CA GLN A 222 -7.89 -11.28 6.19
C GLN A 222 -7.50 -11.20 7.67
N GLU A 223 -8.42 -11.57 8.56
CA GLU A 223 -8.16 -11.54 9.99
C GLU A 223 -7.05 -12.51 10.41
N MET A 224 -7.00 -13.72 9.81
CA MET A 224 -5.91 -14.66 10.06
C MET A 224 -4.55 -14.12 9.62
N ILE A 225 -4.46 -13.45 8.47
CA ILE A 225 -3.23 -12.78 8.02
C ILE A 225 -2.81 -11.73 9.05
N THR A 226 -3.75 -10.91 9.52
CA THR A 226 -3.50 -9.86 10.50
C THR A 226 -3.05 -10.43 11.84
N GLN A 227 -3.76 -11.43 12.37
CA GLN A 227 -3.44 -12.05 13.66
C GLN A 227 -2.07 -12.75 13.64
N LEU A 228 -1.80 -13.55 12.61
CA LEU A 228 -0.51 -14.22 12.47
C LEU A 228 0.62 -13.22 12.20
N GLY A 229 0.35 -12.15 11.46
CA GLY A 229 1.30 -11.07 11.20
C GLY A 229 1.78 -10.33 12.46
N LYS A 230 0.96 -10.33 13.51
CA LYS A 230 1.27 -9.74 14.82
C LYS A 230 2.05 -10.68 15.75
N LEU A 231 2.24 -11.95 15.35
CA LEU A 231 2.95 -12.94 16.15
C LEU A 231 4.42 -13.01 15.74
N HIS A 232 5.28 -13.04 16.76
CA HIS A 232 6.71 -13.36 16.68
C HIS A 232 7.43 -12.76 15.44
N PRO A 233 7.51 -11.44 15.31
CA PRO A 233 7.94 -10.76 14.07
C PRO A 233 9.38 -11.10 13.64
N GLU A 234 10.24 -11.56 14.56
CA GLU A 234 11.61 -11.99 14.24
C GLU A 234 11.64 -13.43 13.70
N GLY A 235 10.62 -14.23 13.98
CA GLY A 235 10.58 -15.67 13.63
C GLY A 235 9.54 -16.05 12.58
N LEU A 236 8.51 -15.21 12.34
CA LEU A 236 7.42 -15.48 11.39
C LEU A 236 7.21 -14.33 10.41
N SER A 237 7.20 -14.65 9.12
CA SER A 237 6.84 -13.73 8.04
C SER A 237 5.58 -14.21 7.33
N VAL A 238 4.53 -13.40 7.32
CA VAL A 238 3.24 -13.73 6.70
C VAL A 238 3.10 -13.00 5.37
N ILE A 239 2.74 -13.74 4.31
CA ILE A 239 2.58 -13.18 2.96
C ILE A 239 1.33 -12.29 2.90
N ALA A 240 1.46 -11.14 2.22
CA ALA A 240 0.37 -10.19 2.04
C ALA A 240 -0.85 -10.78 1.31
N ARG A 241 -2.04 -10.33 1.71
CA ARG A 241 -3.32 -10.76 1.12
C ARG A 241 -3.35 -10.61 -0.41
N THR A 242 -2.87 -9.50 -0.95
CA THR A 242 -2.86 -9.24 -2.41
C THR A 242 -2.12 -10.33 -3.19
N SER A 243 -1.07 -10.91 -2.62
CA SER A 243 -0.30 -11.96 -3.27
C SER A 243 -1.00 -13.31 -3.26
N ILE A 244 -1.84 -13.59 -2.25
CA ILE A 244 -2.51 -14.89 -2.09
C ILE A 244 -3.87 -14.96 -2.77
N MET A 245 -4.54 -13.84 -3.01
CA MET A 245 -5.90 -13.83 -3.57
C MET A 245 -6.01 -14.40 -4.99
N ARG A 246 -4.91 -14.42 -5.75
CA ARG A 246 -4.86 -15.08 -7.06
C ARG A 246 -5.08 -16.60 -6.99
N TYR A 247 -4.89 -17.20 -5.82
CA TYR A 247 -5.13 -18.64 -5.59
C TYR A 247 -6.56 -18.94 -5.14
N LYS A 248 -7.41 -17.92 -4.98
CA LYS A 248 -8.82 -18.10 -4.70
C LYS A 248 -9.49 -18.85 -5.86
N ASN A 249 -10.18 -19.94 -5.57
CA ASN A 249 -10.83 -20.79 -6.56
C ASN A 249 -9.88 -21.48 -7.57
N GLY A 250 -8.59 -21.57 -7.26
CA GLY A 250 -7.59 -22.19 -8.13
C GLY A 250 -7.24 -23.62 -7.66
N ASP A 251 -7.02 -24.50 -8.64
CA ASP A 251 -6.49 -25.86 -8.41
C ASP A 251 -4.94 -25.87 -8.40
N THR A 252 -4.32 -24.77 -7.97
CA THR A 252 -2.85 -24.67 -7.97
C THR A 252 -2.27 -25.56 -6.87
N PRO A 253 -1.39 -26.52 -7.21
CA PRO A 253 -0.76 -27.40 -6.22
C PRO A 253 0.05 -26.61 -5.17
N ILE A 254 0.02 -27.09 -3.92
CA ILE A 254 0.69 -26.42 -2.79
C ILE A 254 2.19 -26.24 -3.01
N ASP A 255 2.86 -27.21 -3.63
CA ASP A 255 4.29 -27.13 -3.97
C ASP A 255 4.58 -26.02 -5.01
N GLN A 256 3.65 -25.76 -5.92
CA GLN A 256 3.75 -24.64 -6.85
C GLN A 256 3.52 -23.31 -6.13
N ILE A 257 2.49 -23.20 -5.29
CA ILE A 257 2.23 -22.01 -4.47
C ILE A 257 3.46 -21.67 -3.62
N GLY A 258 4.04 -22.70 -2.98
CA GLY A 258 5.23 -22.51 -2.16
C GLY A 258 6.43 -21.98 -2.92
N ARG A 259 6.66 -22.44 -4.16
CA ARG A 259 7.72 -21.92 -5.03
C ARG A 259 7.46 -20.49 -5.48
N GLU A 260 6.21 -20.20 -5.86
CA GLU A 260 5.83 -18.86 -6.37
C GLU A 260 5.88 -17.79 -5.29
N LEU A 261 5.51 -18.13 -4.06
CA LEU A 261 5.51 -17.20 -2.91
C LEU A 261 6.78 -17.28 -2.07
N ASP A 262 7.66 -18.27 -2.32
CA ASP A 262 8.86 -18.57 -1.53
C ASP A 262 8.51 -18.74 -0.04
N VAL A 263 7.54 -19.64 0.26
CA VAL A 263 7.07 -19.93 1.62
C VAL A 263 7.37 -21.36 2.03
N ASP A 264 7.61 -21.54 3.35
CA ASP A 264 7.89 -22.83 3.96
C ASP A 264 6.60 -23.55 4.36
N TYR A 265 5.55 -22.77 4.70
CA TYR A 265 4.27 -23.28 5.19
C TYR A 265 3.08 -22.57 4.55
N VAL A 266 1.98 -23.30 4.48
CA VAL A 266 0.68 -22.80 4.02
C VAL A 266 -0.36 -23.14 5.09
N LEU A 267 -1.16 -22.14 5.46
CA LEU A 267 -2.41 -22.31 6.19
C LEU A 267 -3.54 -22.22 5.17
N GLU A 268 -4.31 -23.30 5.04
CA GLU A 268 -5.51 -23.34 4.20
C GLU A 268 -6.72 -23.73 5.04
N GLY A 269 -7.92 -23.56 4.48
CA GLY A 269 -9.10 -23.98 5.21
C GLY A 269 -10.40 -23.63 4.50
N SER A 270 -11.49 -23.82 5.24
CA SER A 270 -12.83 -23.56 4.75
C SER A 270 -13.73 -22.99 5.85
N THR A 271 -14.75 -22.26 5.43
CA THR A 271 -15.85 -21.82 6.29
C THR A 271 -17.17 -22.37 5.78
N GLN A 272 -18.05 -22.73 6.69
CA GLN A 272 -19.41 -23.17 6.40
C GLN A 272 -20.36 -22.61 7.44
N ARG A 273 -21.41 -21.93 7.01
CA ARG A 273 -22.49 -21.48 7.90
C ARG A 273 -23.73 -22.33 7.69
N GLU A 274 -24.20 -22.97 8.75
CA GLU A 274 -25.38 -23.81 8.71
C GLU A 274 -26.14 -23.69 10.04
N ALA A 275 -27.47 -23.54 9.97
CA ALA A 275 -28.36 -23.47 11.14
C ALA A 275 -27.92 -22.45 12.21
N GLY A 276 -27.37 -21.32 11.82
CA GLY A 276 -26.92 -20.26 12.74
C GLY A 276 -25.55 -20.52 13.39
N ARG A 277 -24.88 -21.61 13.08
CA ARG A 277 -23.51 -21.93 13.52
C ARG A 277 -22.52 -21.74 12.39
N VAL A 278 -21.28 -21.47 12.74
CA VAL A 278 -20.16 -21.35 11.80
C VAL A 278 -19.18 -22.49 12.10
N ARG A 279 -18.92 -23.29 11.08
CA ARG A 279 -17.85 -24.30 11.10
C ARG A 279 -16.67 -23.75 10.32
N ILE A 280 -15.49 -23.80 10.94
CA ILE A 280 -14.20 -23.44 10.32
C ILE A 280 -13.32 -24.66 10.40
N ALA A 281 -12.80 -25.10 9.26
CA ALA A 281 -11.70 -26.06 9.19
C ALA A 281 -10.43 -25.30 8.81
N ALA A 282 -9.31 -25.62 9.45
CA ALA A 282 -8.02 -25.01 9.19
C ALA A 282 -6.93 -26.10 9.24
N ASP A 283 -6.03 -26.07 8.26
CA ASP A 283 -4.97 -27.03 8.04
C ASP A 283 -3.64 -26.30 7.82
N LEU A 284 -2.61 -26.65 8.60
CA LEU A 284 -1.25 -26.16 8.43
C LEU A 284 -0.40 -27.20 7.71
N ILE A 285 0.15 -26.84 6.57
CA ILE A 285 0.87 -27.75 5.68
C ILE A 285 2.31 -27.26 5.48
N HIS A 286 3.29 -28.15 5.65
CA HIS A 286 4.66 -27.92 5.25
C HIS A 286 4.80 -28.10 3.74
N VAL A 287 5.26 -27.07 3.02
CA VAL A 287 5.29 -27.03 1.56
C VAL A 287 6.28 -28.05 0.97
N GLY A 288 7.45 -28.22 1.63
CA GLY A 288 8.57 -28.98 1.10
C GLY A 288 8.27 -30.46 0.87
N ASP A 289 7.47 -31.10 1.74
CA ASP A 289 7.05 -32.49 1.66
C ASP A 289 5.54 -32.69 1.64
N GLN A 290 4.77 -31.59 1.60
CA GLN A 290 3.30 -31.57 1.61
C GLN A 290 2.69 -32.26 2.83
N THR A 291 3.41 -32.29 3.96
CA THR A 291 2.97 -32.91 5.19
C THR A 291 2.06 -31.95 5.96
N GLN A 292 0.88 -32.42 6.34
CA GLN A 292 -0.03 -31.75 7.24
C GLN A 292 0.52 -31.84 8.67
N LEU A 293 0.90 -30.69 9.22
CA LEU A 293 1.46 -30.58 10.58
C LEU A 293 0.36 -30.51 11.63
N TRP A 294 -0.74 -29.87 11.30
CA TRP A 294 -1.88 -29.67 12.17
C TRP A 294 -3.15 -29.48 11.34
N ALA A 295 -4.26 -29.99 11.86
CA ALA A 295 -5.58 -29.81 11.31
C ALA A 295 -6.63 -29.83 12.44
N GLU A 296 -7.55 -28.90 12.40
CA GLU A 296 -8.64 -28.83 13.36
C GLU A 296 -9.90 -28.20 12.75
N SER A 297 -11.06 -28.60 13.29
CA SER A 297 -12.35 -28.05 12.89
C SER A 297 -13.07 -27.49 14.10
N PHE A 298 -13.46 -26.24 13.98
CA PHE A 298 -14.18 -25.48 15.03
C PHE A 298 -15.63 -25.32 14.60
N ASP A 299 -16.57 -25.72 15.45
CA ASP A 299 -18.00 -25.52 15.25
C ASP A 299 -18.49 -24.62 16.39
N ARG A 300 -18.74 -23.37 16.10
CA ARG A 300 -18.99 -22.31 17.08
C ARG A 300 -20.18 -21.41 16.70
N ASP A 301 -20.62 -20.65 17.66
CA ASP A 301 -21.52 -19.51 17.45
C ASP A 301 -20.76 -18.38 16.73
N PRO A 302 -21.40 -17.57 15.86
CA PRO A 302 -20.75 -16.43 15.22
C PRO A 302 -20.11 -15.43 16.19
N SER A 303 -20.60 -15.31 17.42
CA SER A 303 -20.01 -14.46 18.46
C SER A 303 -18.62 -14.91 18.93
N ALA A 304 -18.27 -16.18 18.72
CA ALA A 304 -16.99 -16.76 19.13
C ALA A 304 -15.93 -16.72 18.03
N MET A 305 -16.15 -15.99 16.92
CA MET A 305 -15.24 -16.01 15.77
C MET A 305 -13.84 -15.49 16.11
N LEU A 306 -13.73 -14.43 16.92
CA LEU A 306 -12.42 -13.92 17.37
C LEU A 306 -11.68 -14.95 18.26
N THR A 307 -12.43 -15.69 19.09
CA THR A 307 -11.86 -16.77 19.88
C THR A 307 -11.30 -17.85 18.98
N VAL A 308 -12.03 -18.25 17.92
CA VAL A 308 -11.52 -19.24 16.93
C VAL A 308 -10.26 -18.73 16.22
N GLN A 309 -10.23 -17.47 15.84
CA GLN A 309 -9.03 -16.88 15.22
C GLN A 309 -7.82 -16.96 16.17
N SER A 310 -8.01 -16.64 17.43
CA SER A 310 -6.95 -16.74 18.45
C SER A 310 -6.55 -18.18 18.73
N GLU A 311 -7.51 -19.12 18.77
CA GLU A 311 -7.22 -20.55 18.90
C GLU A 311 -6.38 -21.06 17.70
N VAL A 312 -6.76 -20.72 16.46
CA VAL A 312 -5.99 -21.10 15.25
C VAL A 312 -4.58 -20.50 15.29
N ALA A 313 -4.46 -19.21 15.60
CA ALA A 313 -3.17 -18.54 15.67
C ALA A 313 -2.25 -19.18 16.73
N GLN A 314 -2.78 -19.53 17.90
CA GLN A 314 -2.05 -20.24 18.95
C GLN A 314 -1.60 -21.64 18.50
N GLN A 315 -2.45 -22.38 17.79
CA GLN A 315 -2.11 -23.72 17.30
C GLN A 315 -1.04 -23.66 16.20
N VAL A 316 -1.12 -22.67 15.30
CA VAL A 316 -0.07 -22.43 14.30
C VAL A 316 1.26 -22.13 14.99
N ALA A 317 1.27 -21.23 15.99
CA ALA A 317 2.49 -20.91 16.73
C ALA A 317 3.08 -22.15 17.42
N ASN A 318 2.23 -22.98 18.03
CA ASN A 318 2.65 -24.22 18.67
C ASN A 318 3.22 -25.23 17.66
N ALA A 319 2.55 -25.41 16.51
CA ALA A 319 2.98 -26.34 15.47
C ALA A 319 4.33 -25.92 14.84
N LEU A 320 4.58 -24.61 14.75
CA LEU A 320 5.85 -24.05 14.26
C LEU A 320 6.91 -23.91 15.35
N ALA A 321 6.62 -24.33 16.58
CA ALA A 321 7.48 -24.18 17.76
C ALA A 321 7.99 -22.73 18.00
N LEU A 322 7.13 -21.75 17.73
CA LEU A 322 7.44 -20.34 17.96
C LEU A 322 7.34 -20.02 19.45
N GLU A 323 8.33 -19.38 20.00
CA GLU A 323 8.31 -18.86 21.37
C GLU A 323 7.57 -17.51 21.38
N LEU A 324 6.28 -17.52 21.74
CA LEU A 324 5.48 -16.32 21.87
C LEU A 324 5.88 -15.52 23.08
N LEU A 325 5.99 -14.19 22.92
CA LEU A 325 6.21 -13.26 24.03
C LEU A 325 5.01 -13.29 25.01
N PRO A 326 5.22 -12.99 26.29
CA PRO A 326 4.13 -12.95 27.29
C PRO A 326 2.98 -12.04 26.85
N GLU A 327 3.26 -10.92 26.19
CA GLU A 327 2.26 -9.98 25.69
C GLU A 327 1.44 -10.58 24.55
N GLU A 328 2.07 -11.34 23.65
CA GLU A 328 1.40 -12.05 22.55
C GLU A 328 0.49 -13.16 23.09
N GLN A 329 0.99 -13.94 24.08
CA GLN A 329 0.18 -14.94 24.77
C GLN A 329 -1.03 -14.33 25.47
N GLN A 330 -0.83 -13.20 26.17
CA GLN A 330 -1.92 -12.50 26.82
C GLN A 330 -2.96 -11.98 25.82
N ARG A 331 -2.52 -11.41 24.69
CA ARG A 331 -3.40 -10.92 23.63
C ARG A 331 -4.25 -12.05 23.02
N LEU A 332 -3.64 -13.19 22.72
CA LEU A 332 -4.39 -14.36 22.22
C LEU A 332 -5.37 -14.92 23.26
N ALA A 333 -5.01 -14.89 24.54
CA ALA A 333 -5.88 -15.36 25.62
C ALA A 333 -7.01 -14.39 25.95
N SER A 334 -6.88 -13.10 25.65
CA SER A 334 -7.86 -12.05 25.91
C SER A 334 -8.82 -11.78 24.74
N ALA A 335 -8.90 -12.70 23.76
CA ALA A 335 -9.85 -12.58 22.68
C ALA A 335 -11.30 -12.59 23.24
N ASP A 336 -11.83 -11.39 23.37
CA ASP A 336 -13.17 -11.16 23.91
C ASP A 336 -14.25 -11.66 22.95
N THR A 337 -15.40 -12.03 23.50
CA THR A 337 -16.60 -12.28 22.70
C THR A 337 -17.08 -10.94 22.14
N VAL A 338 -17.05 -10.85 20.83
CA VAL A 338 -17.55 -9.67 20.09
C VAL A 338 -19.07 -9.79 19.92
N ASN A 339 -19.76 -8.65 19.87
CA ASN A 339 -21.14 -8.61 19.37
C ASN A 339 -21.16 -9.21 17.94
N SER A 340 -21.84 -10.34 17.78
CA SER A 340 -21.83 -11.07 16.50
C SER A 340 -22.43 -10.26 15.35
N ALA A 341 -23.42 -9.40 15.62
CA ALA A 341 -24.04 -8.54 14.62
C ALA A 341 -23.06 -7.43 14.18
N ALA A 342 -22.31 -6.82 15.13
CA ALA A 342 -21.28 -5.86 14.82
C ALA A 342 -20.14 -6.47 14.01
N TYR A 343 -19.68 -7.66 14.38
CA TYR A 343 -18.65 -8.38 13.65
C TYR A 343 -19.08 -8.75 12.22
N GLU A 344 -20.30 -9.29 12.07
CA GLU A 344 -20.84 -9.64 10.74
C GLU A 344 -20.97 -8.41 9.84
N ALA A 345 -21.47 -7.30 10.37
CA ALA A 345 -21.56 -6.04 9.65
C ALA A 345 -20.16 -5.52 9.25
N TYR A 346 -19.19 -5.57 10.15
CA TYR A 346 -17.80 -5.21 9.87
C TYR A 346 -17.20 -6.02 8.72
N LEU A 347 -17.37 -7.35 8.70
CA LEU A 347 -16.86 -8.19 7.63
C LEU A 347 -17.49 -7.85 6.27
N LYS A 348 -18.80 -7.59 6.24
CA LYS A 348 -19.48 -7.12 5.02
C LYS A 348 -18.95 -5.77 4.56
N GLY A 349 -18.79 -4.83 5.49
CA GLY A 349 -18.18 -3.53 5.20
C GLY A 349 -16.78 -3.66 4.62
N THR A 350 -15.95 -4.54 5.17
CA THR A 350 -14.59 -4.81 4.68
C THR A 350 -14.61 -5.41 3.27
N MET A 351 -15.51 -6.35 2.98
CA MET A 351 -15.65 -6.92 1.64
C MET A 351 -15.99 -5.85 0.60
N HIS A 352 -16.97 -5.00 0.88
CA HIS A 352 -17.37 -3.91 -0.02
C HIS A 352 -16.27 -2.86 -0.18
N TRP A 353 -15.59 -2.46 0.90
CA TRP A 353 -14.49 -1.52 0.84
C TRP A 353 -13.36 -1.97 -0.10
N MET A 354 -13.04 -3.27 -0.13
CA MET A 354 -11.98 -3.82 -0.96
C MET A 354 -12.24 -3.70 -2.47
N MET A 355 -13.49 -3.51 -2.89
CA MET A 355 -13.84 -3.36 -4.32
C MET A 355 -13.53 -1.97 -4.85
N LEU A 356 -13.39 -0.96 -4.00
CA LEU A 356 -13.03 0.43 -4.32
C LEU A 356 -13.93 1.14 -5.35
N TRP A 357 -15.12 0.60 -5.63
CA TRP A 357 -16.11 1.26 -6.49
C TRP A 357 -16.94 2.24 -5.67
N PRO A 358 -17.36 3.41 -6.21
CA PRO A 358 -18.13 4.40 -5.45
C PRO A 358 -19.37 3.82 -4.75
N HIS A 359 -20.16 3.01 -5.45
CA HIS A 359 -21.36 2.39 -4.87
C HIS A 359 -21.03 1.30 -3.82
N GLU A 360 -19.88 0.63 -3.95
CA GLU A 360 -19.40 -0.31 -2.95
C GLU A 360 -18.90 0.40 -1.70
N LEU A 361 -18.24 1.56 -1.86
CA LEU A 361 -17.85 2.40 -0.72
C LEU A 361 -19.08 2.94 0.04
N ASP A 362 -20.21 3.18 -0.64
CA ASP A 362 -21.47 3.54 0.02
C ASP A 362 -22.08 2.36 0.80
N GLN A 363 -21.90 1.13 0.32
CA GLN A 363 -22.28 -0.06 1.06
C GLN A 363 -21.36 -0.30 2.25
N ALA A 364 -20.04 -0.16 2.05
CA ALA A 364 -19.04 -0.31 3.10
C ALA A 364 -19.32 0.65 4.27
N GLU A 365 -19.58 1.93 3.98
CA GLU A 365 -19.95 2.92 5.00
C GLU A 365 -21.16 2.47 5.81
N ARG A 366 -22.26 2.10 5.14
CA ARG A 366 -23.47 1.63 5.83
C ARG A 366 -23.23 0.44 6.73
N TYR A 367 -22.44 -0.52 6.29
CA TYR A 367 -22.13 -1.70 7.11
C TYR A 367 -21.21 -1.37 8.28
N PHE A 368 -20.23 -0.47 8.12
CA PHE A 368 -19.42 -0.03 9.26
C PHE A 368 -20.24 0.81 10.25
N GLU A 369 -21.14 1.67 9.78
CA GLU A 369 -22.09 2.40 10.63
C GLU A 369 -23.02 1.44 11.39
N GLN A 370 -23.56 0.42 10.71
CA GLN A 370 -24.34 -0.64 11.34
C GLN A 370 -23.51 -1.38 12.41
N ALA A 371 -22.26 -1.69 12.16
CA ALA A 371 -21.39 -2.32 13.14
C ALA A 371 -21.22 -1.44 14.39
N ILE A 372 -21.08 -0.12 14.21
CA ILE A 372 -20.98 0.87 15.30
C ILE A 372 -22.32 1.03 16.04
N GLU A 373 -23.46 0.94 15.36
CA GLU A 373 -24.77 0.94 16.00
C GLU A 373 -24.97 -0.28 16.92
N GLU A 374 -24.52 -1.46 16.44
CA GLU A 374 -24.60 -2.71 17.23
C GLU A 374 -23.59 -2.74 18.39
N ASP A 375 -22.40 -2.18 18.20
CA ASP A 375 -21.36 -2.04 19.22
C ASP A 375 -20.55 -0.75 19.02
N PRO A 376 -20.89 0.33 19.73
CA PRO A 376 -20.18 1.61 19.65
C PRO A 376 -18.70 1.56 20.08
N SER A 377 -18.30 0.50 20.77
CA SER A 377 -16.91 0.29 21.22
C SER A 377 -16.08 -0.56 20.27
N TYR A 378 -16.66 -1.03 19.15
CA TYR A 378 -15.99 -1.88 18.21
C TYR A 378 -15.00 -1.09 17.33
N ALA A 379 -13.76 -0.96 17.79
CA ALA A 379 -12.68 -0.18 17.15
C ALA A 379 -12.45 -0.48 15.67
N PRO A 380 -12.51 -1.76 15.20
CA PRO A 380 -12.29 -2.07 13.78
C PRO A 380 -13.30 -1.40 12.84
N ALA A 381 -14.55 -1.22 13.25
CA ALA A 381 -15.56 -0.55 12.42
C ALA A 381 -15.24 0.95 12.24
N HIS A 382 -14.76 1.62 13.29
CA HIS A 382 -14.29 3.00 13.18
C HIS A 382 -13.07 3.14 12.28
N ALA A 383 -12.11 2.20 12.35
CA ALA A 383 -10.98 2.15 11.43
C ALA A 383 -11.44 1.91 9.98
N GLY A 384 -12.44 1.03 9.78
CA GLY A 384 -13.08 0.81 8.47
C GLY A 384 -13.67 2.08 7.86
N LEU A 385 -14.37 2.90 8.66
CA LEU A 385 -14.87 4.21 8.20
C LEU A 385 -13.75 5.16 7.79
N ALA A 386 -12.63 5.17 8.50
CA ALA A 386 -11.47 5.96 8.10
C ALA A 386 -10.99 5.56 6.71
N TRP A 387 -10.88 4.27 6.44
CA TRP A 387 -10.47 3.75 5.14
C TRP A 387 -11.49 4.03 4.03
N VAL A 388 -12.80 3.99 4.31
CA VAL A 388 -13.84 4.37 3.33
C VAL A 388 -13.66 5.83 2.90
N TRP A 389 -13.50 6.75 3.85
CA TRP A 389 -13.32 8.17 3.53
C TRP A 389 -12.00 8.43 2.81
N GLY A 390 -10.94 7.69 3.16
CA GLY A 390 -9.67 7.73 2.43
C GLY A 390 -9.79 7.28 0.99
N ALA A 391 -10.46 6.15 0.76
CA ALA A 391 -10.71 5.64 -0.56
C ALA A 391 -11.54 6.62 -1.42
N ARG A 392 -12.61 7.23 -0.84
CA ARG A 392 -13.40 8.25 -1.54
C ARG A 392 -12.58 9.45 -1.98
N GLN A 393 -11.66 9.92 -1.13
CA GLN A 393 -10.73 10.99 -1.48
C GLN A 393 -9.81 10.56 -2.63
N GLN A 394 -9.24 9.38 -2.54
CA GLN A 394 -8.30 8.85 -3.52
C GLN A 394 -8.92 8.70 -4.91
N ILE A 395 -10.17 8.20 -5.00
CA ILE A 395 -10.87 8.02 -6.27
C ILE A 395 -11.61 9.28 -6.74
N GLY A 396 -11.53 10.39 -6.00
CA GLY A 396 -12.20 11.65 -6.32
C GLY A 396 -13.72 11.63 -6.09
N ALA A 397 -14.26 10.69 -5.33
CA ALA A 397 -15.68 10.61 -4.99
C ALA A 397 -16.08 11.59 -3.87
N ALA A 398 -15.12 12.10 -3.10
CA ALA A 398 -15.33 13.17 -2.13
C ALA A 398 -14.14 14.16 -2.16
N PRO A 399 -14.39 15.47 -1.95
CA PRO A 399 -13.32 16.45 -1.89
C PRO A 399 -12.47 16.26 -0.62
N PRO A 400 -11.16 16.56 -0.67
CA PRO A 400 -10.29 16.45 0.51
C PRO A 400 -10.77 17.22 1.74
N SER A 401 -11.42 18.37 1.52
CA SER A 401 -11.99 19.20 2.60
C SER A 401 -13.13 18.53 3.37
N GLU A 402 -13.76 17.51 2.81
CA GLU A 402 -14.80 16.71 3.45
C GLU A 402 -14.23 15.39 3.96
N ALA A 403 -13.56 14.65 3.07
CA ALA A 403 -13.09 13.30 3.36
C ALA A 403 -11.99 13.27 4.44
N GLY A 404 -11.01 14.18 4.39
CA GLY A 404 -9.90 14.22 5.32
C GLY A 404 -10.34 14.32 6.79
N PRO A 405 -11.14 15.34 7.18
CA PRO A 405 -11.63 15.47 8.56
C PRO A 405 -12.42 14.27 9.06
N LYS A 406 -13.27 13.67 8.20
CA LYS A 406 -14.09 12.50 8.57
C LYS A 406 -13.23 11.26 8.79
N ALA A 407 -12.29 11.03 7.90
CA ALA A 407 -11.37 9.90 8.00
C ALA A 407 -10.49 10.01 9.25
N LYS A 408 -9.92 11.19 9.51
CA LYS A 408 -9.09 11.44 10.68
C LYS A 408 -9.87 11.24 11.98
N ALA A 409 -11.07 11.81 12.09
CA ALA A 409 -11.90 11.64 13.27
C ALA A 409 -12.26 10.17 13.52
N ALA A 410 -12.52 9.39 12.47
CA ALA A 410 -12.80 7.97 12.57
C ALA A 410 -11.56 7.17 13.02
N ALA A 411 -10.37 7.46 12.47
CA ALA A 411 -9.11 6.83 12.88
C ALA A 411 -8.76 7.16 14.35
N GLU A 412 -8.84 8.43 14.75
CA GLU A 412 -8.62 8.87 16.13
C GLU A 412 -9.60 8.20 17.10
N ARG A 413 -10.86 8.03 16.68
CA ARG A 413 -11.85 7.31 17.51
C ARG A 413 -11.50 5.84 17.64
N ALA A 414 -11.05 5.18 16.57
CA ALA A 414 -10.61 3.79 16.61
C ALA A 414 -9.43 3.60 17.57
N ILE A 415 -8.40 4.48 17.50
CA ILE A 415 -7.24 4.47 18.40
C ILE A 415 -7.66 4.71 19.85
N ALA A 416 -8.60 5.63 20.10
CA ALA A 416 -9.11 5.89 21.45
C ALA A 416 -9.86 4.69 22.06
N LEU A 417 -10.39 3.79 21.23
CA LEU A 417 -11.07 2.56 21.65
C LEU A 417 -10.07 1.38 21.77
N ASP A 418 -9.08 1.33 20.90
CA ASP A 418 -8.02 0.31 20.90
C ASP A 418 -6.68 0.91 20.42
N GLU A 419 -5.82 1.27 21.36
CA GLU A 419 -4.45 1.79 21.09
C GLU A 419 -3.51 0.77 20.44
N SER A 420 -3.90 -0.50 20.38
CA SER A 420 -3.15 -1.57 19.73
C SER A 420 -3.59 -1.87 18.30
N SER A 421 -4.51 -1.08 17.76
CA SER A 421 -5.01 -1.23 16.40
C SER A 421 -4.01 -0.69 15.36
N ASP A 422 -3.20 -1.59 14.76
CA ASP A 422 -2.29 -1.24 13.67
C ASP A 422 -3.04 -0.63 12.47
N VAL A 423 -4.25 -1.11 12.16
CA VAL A 423 -5.08 -0.61 11.06
C VAL A 423 -5.52 0.84 11.29
N ALA A 424 -5.82 1.22 12.52
CA ALA A 424 -6.21 2.59 12.86
C ALA A 424 -5.01 3.55 12.81
N HIS A 425 -3.85 3.13 13.33
CA HIS A 425 -2.60 3.88 13.21
C HIS A 425 -2.16 4.02 11.74
N GLU A 426 -2.29 2.97 10.93
CA GLU A 426 -2.03 3.02 9.49
C GLU A 426 -2.92 4.05 8.79
N ALA A 427 -4.24 4.05 9.07
CA ALA A 427 -5.14 5.03 8.51
C ALA A 427 -4.73 6.46 8.88
N LEU A 428 -4.40 6.72 10.15
CA LEU A 428 -3.96 8.04 10.61
C LEU A 428 -2.63 8.46 9.95
N ALA A 429 -1.68 7.53 9.78
CA ALA A 429 -0.43 7.74 9.07
C ALA A 429 -0.65 8.14 7.59
N VAL A 430 -1.57 7.44 6.91
CA VAL A 430 -1.99 7.76 5.54
C VAL A 430 -2.51 9.18 5.45
N PHE A 431 -3.44 9.59 6.33
CA PHE A 431 -4.01 10.94 6.30
C PHE A 431 -2.99 12.02 6.65
N SER A 432 -2.17 11.80 7.68
CA SER A 432 -1.09 12.72 8.03
C SER A 432 -0.10 12.90 6.89
N THR A 433 0.15 11.85 6.09
CA THR A 433 1.06 11.89 4.94
C THR A 433 0.46 12.64 3.75
N TRP A 434 -0.76 12.29 3.31
CA TRP A 434 -1.27 12.72 1.99
C TRP A 434 -2.39 13.76 2.06
N ALA A 435 -2.98 14.00 3.24
CA ALA A 435 -4.00 15.02 3.42
C ALA A 435 -3.49 16.22 4.22
N ASP A 436 -2.92 15.97 5.41
CA ASP A 436 -2.48 17.03 6.32
C ASP A 436 -1.06 17.53 6.01
N TRP A 437 -0.23 16.73 5.31
CA TRP A 437 1.20 16.99 5.05
C TRP A 437 2.00 17.20 6.34
N ASP A 438 1.54 16.59 7.43
CA ASP A 438 2.21 16.59 8.73
C ASP A 438 3.20 15.43 8.81
N TRP A 439 4.44 15.69 8.37
CA TRP A 439 5.48 14.66 8.25
C TRP A 439 5.89 14.07 9.59
N ASP A 440 5.89 14.87 10.66
CA ASP A 440 6.28 14.41 11.99
C ASP A 440 5.22 13.49 12.58
N ALA A 441 3.94 13.87 12.50
CA ALA A 441 2.84 13.02 12.90
C ALA A 441 2.78 11.75 12.05
N ALA A 442 2.94 11.86 10.72
CA ALA A 442 2.94 10.71 9.81
C ALA A 442 4.02 9.69 10.18
N GLU A 443 5.28 10.14 10.43
CA GLU A 443 6.38 9.23 10.78
C GLU A 443 6.12 8.51 12.11
N LEU A 444 5.55 9.20 13.09
CA LEU A 444 5.17 8.60 14.38
C LEU A 444 4.17 7.47 14.18
N GLU A 445 3.12 7.72 13.42
CA GLU A 445 2.04 6.76 13.18
C GLU A 445 2.51 5.58 12.31
N TRP A 446 3.35 5.82 11.25
CA TRP A 446 3.96 4.75 10.47
C TRP A 446 4.81 3.80 11.30
N ARG A 447 5.63 4.36 12.19
CA ARG A 447 6.45 3.55 13.11
C ARG A 447 5.57 2.76 14.06
N ARG A 448 4.54 3.41 14.63
CA ARG A 448 3.61 2.75 15.54
C ARG A 448 2.89 1.59 14.88
N THR A 449 2.43 1.77 13.64
CA THR A 449 1.82 0.71 12.84
C THR A 449 2.75 -0.51 12.72
N LEU A 450 4.01 -0.28 12.35
CA LEU A 450 4.99 -1.36 12.16
C LEU A 450 5.49 -1.97 13.49
N GLU A 451 5.44 -1.25 14.61
CA GLU A 451 5.67 -1.81 15.94
C GLU A 451 4.53 -2.76 16.33
N LEU A 452 3.28 -2.40 16.03
CA LEU A 452 2.09 -3.19 16.35
C LEU A 452 1.94 -4.41 15.43
N ASN A 453 2.29 -4.26 14.17
CA ASN A 453 2.24 -5.33 13.17
C ASN A 453 3.44 -5.24 12.20
N PRO A 454 4.57 -5.85 12.53
CA PRO A 454 5.77 -5.84 11.69
C PRO A 454 5.61 -6.54 10.33
N ASN A 455 4.56 -7.34 10.15
CA ASN A 455 4.22 -8.01 8.89
C ASN A 455 3.16 -7.24 8.08
N ASN A 456 2.77 -6.03 8.47
CA ASN A 456 1.84 -5.22 7.69
C ASN A 456 2.48 -4.76 6.38
N ALA A 457 2.18 -5.48 5.30
CA ALA A 457 2.77 -5.24 3.98
C ALA A 457 2.38 -3.86 3.40
N ASN A 458 1.15 -3.39 3.65
CA ASN A 458 0.71 -2.07 3.21
C ASN A 458 1.49 -0.97 3.93
N ALA A 459 1.64 -1.09 5.25
CA ALA A 459 2.42 -0.14 6.04
C ALA A 459 3.87 -0.07 5.57
N HIS A 460 4.51 -1.20 5.27
CA HIS A 460 5.85 -1.21 4.70
C HIS A 460 5.92 -0.47 3.36
N ALA A 461 4.99 -0.74 2.45
CA ALA A 461 4.94 -0.11 1.13
C ALA A 461 4.72 1.40 1.24
N TYR A 462 3.73 1.82 2.01
CA TYR A 462 3.39 3.23 2.17
C TYR A 462 4.44 4.00 2.99
N TYR A 463 5.01 3.39 4.03
CA TYR A 463 6.10 4.03 4.79
C TYR A 463 7.37 4.19 3.95
N ALA A 464 7.71 3.21 3.10
CA ALA A 464 8.81 3.35 2.15
C ALA A 464 8.54 4.51 1.16
N HIS A 465 7.30 4.65 0.69
CA HIS A 465 6.89 5.78 -0.15
C HIS A 465 7.00 7.12 0.62
N PHE A 466 6.50 7.18 1.86
CA PHE A 466 6.67 8.34 2.74
C PHE A 466 8.14 8.72 2.90
N LEU A 467 9.04 7.75 3.19
CA LEU A 467 10.47 8.00 3.33
C LEU A 467 11.08 8.56 2.05
N ALA A 468 10.68 8.06 0.89
CA ALA A 468 11.09 8.61 -0.41
C ALA A 468 10.61 10.06 -0.60
N ILE A 469 9.37 10.41 -0.18
CA ILE A 469 8.85 11.78 -0.22
C ILE A 469 9.70 12.73 0.63
N VAL A 470 10.08 12.32 1.83
CA VAL A 470 10.89 13.17 2.74
C VAL A 470 12.40 13.09 2.45
N GLY A 471 12.83 12.31 1.43
CA GLY A 471 14.21 12.25 0.96
C GLY A 471 15.12 11.31 1.76
N ARG A 472 14.54 10.24 2.31
CA ARG A 472 15.23 9.22 3.14
C ARG A 472 15.19 7.84 2.50
#